data_3659e502d93de0138cc64623b89e38f1
#
_entry.id   3659e502d93de0138cc64623b89e38f1
#
_cell.length_a   1.000
_cell.length_b   1.000
_cell.length_c   1.000
_cell.angle_alpha   90.00
_cell.angle_beta   90.00
_cell.angle_gamma   90.00
#
_symmetry.space_group_name_H-M   'P 1'
#
loop_
_entity.id
_entity.type
_entity.pdbx_description
1 polymer ?
#
loop_
_entity_poly.entity_id
_entity_poly.type
_entity_poly.pdbx_seq_one_letter_code
_entity_poly.pdbx_strand_id
1 'polypeptide(L)'
;METIERITGQKPVGWNAYWMRNSIHILETLQDLGFLYHIDEPSHDEPFIVPVRGRDFVTVPYTLHMNDIVSFPFEGWNPAAYEQALRDEFDQLYEEGASRRRMMVISLHDRISGHAARVRALDRFLTYAKSKKAVWFARKDEIARYALINRAATPVLERGSPSVTGLPGSTVGG
;
A
#
# COMPACT_ATOMS: atom_id res chain seq x y z
N MET A 1 -1.77 -11.27 17.59
CA MET A 1 -2.68 -11.89 16.59
C MET A 1 -3.88 -12.56 17.25
N GLU A 2 -3.67 -13.42 18.22
CA GLU A 2 -4.73 -14.13 18.96
C GLU A 2 -5.81 -13.22 19.54
N THR A 3 -5.44 -12.06 20.10
CA THR A 3 -6.42 -11.10 20.63
C THR A 3 -7.35 -10.56 19.55
N ILE A 4 -6.82 -10.23 18.37
CA ILE A 4 -7.62 -9.75 17.25
C ILE A 4 -8.56 -10.86 16.77
N GLU A 5 -8.03 -12.06 16.57
CA GLU A 5 -8.80 -13.21 16.14
C GLU A 5 -9.93 -13.55 17.13
N ARG A 6 -9.63 -13.54 18.43
CA ARG A 6 -10.62 -13.78 19.48
C ARG A 6 -11.76 -12.74 19.50
N ILE A 7 -11.44 -11.47 19.21
CA ILE A 7 -12.44 -10.38 19.26
C ILE A 7 -13.24 -10.29 17.95
N THR A 8 -12.58 -10.49 16.81
CA THR A 8 -13.18 -10.25 15.49
C THR A 8 -13.65 -11.54 14.80
N GLY A 9 -13.24 -12.70 15.30
CA GLY A 9 -13.44 -13.99 14.63
C GLY A 9 -12.57 -14.20 13.40
N GLN A 10 -11.63 -13.28 13.12
CA GLN A 10 -10.78 -13.33 11.93
C GLN A 10 -9.31 -13.11 12.28
N LYS A 11 -8.46 -14.01 11.78
CA LYS A 11 -7.02 -13.84 11.88
C LYS A 11 -6.56 -12.74 10.93
N PRO A 12 -5.76 -11.75 11.39
CA PRO A 12 -5.20 -10.76 10.49
C PRO A 12 -4.24 -11.40 9.49
N VAL A 13 -4.38 -11.03 8.22
CA VAL A 13 -3.58 -11.57 7.12
C VAL A 13 -2.70 -10.53 6.44
N GLY A 14 -2.82 -9.26 6.82
CA GLY A 14 -2.04 -8.15 6.30
C GLY A 14 -1.35 -7.38 7.41
N TRP A 15 -0.21 -6.80 7.08
CA TRP A 15 0.62 -6.04 8.01
C TRP A 15 0.89 -4.63 7.48
N ASN A 16 0.87 -3.67 8.41
CA ASN A 16 1.38 -2.32 8.19
C ASN A 16 2.16 -1.86 9.43
N ALA A 17 3.42 -1.54 9.23
CA ALA A 17 4.24 -0.98 10.29
C ALA A 17 3.97 0.52 10.47
N TYR A 18 4.02 0.99 11.70
CA TYR A 18 3.97 2.41 11.99
C TYR A 18 5.09 3.17 11.25
N TRP A 19 4.73 4.17 10.45
CA TRP A 19 5.65 4.92 9.58
C TRP A 19 6.45 4.03 8.61
N MET A 20 5.90 2.92 8.15
CA MET A 20 6.57 1.98 7.23
C MET A 20 7.96 1.54 7.71
N ARG A 21 8.18 1.48 9.04
CA ARG A 21 9.46 1.08 9.61
C ARG A 21 9.65 -0.41 9.45
N ASN A 22 10.65 -0.78 8.71
CA ASN A 22 11.00 -2.16 8.45
C ASN A 22 12.32 -2.57 9.10
N SER A 23 12.50 -3.86 9.28
CA SER A 23 13.78 -4.48 9.58
C SER A 23 14.18 -5.45 8.47
N ILE A 24 15.43 -5.85 8.44
CA ILE A 24 15.93 -6.84 7.47
C ILE A 24 15.25 -8.21 7.60
N HIS A 25 14.65 -8.49 8.75
CA HIS A 25 13.99 -9.77 9.07
C HIS A 25 12.46 -9.71 9.02
N ILE A 26 11.88 -8.57 8.60
CA ILE A 26 10.43 -8.39 8.72
C ILE A 26 9.64 -9.40 7.87
N LEU A 27 10.06 -9.64 6.63
CA LEU A 27 9.29 -10.52 5.73
C LEU A 27 9.30 -11.95 6.20
N GLU A 28 10.45 -12.45 6.67
CA GLU A 28 10.56 -13.79 7.25
C GLU A 28 9.64 -13.92 8.48
N THR A 29 9.68 -12.93 9.37
CA THR A 29 8.85 -12.92 10.58
C THR A 29 7.36 -12.91 10.24
N LEU A 30 6.94 -12.05 9.31
CA LEU A 30 5.53 -11.97 8.90
C LEU A 30 5.06 -13.26 8.23
N GLN A 31 5.90 -13.87 7.41
CA GLN A 31 5.60 -15.14 6.75
C GLN A 31 5.47 -16.28 7.78
N ASP A 32 6.37 -16.36 8.77
CA ASP A 32 6.33 -17.35 9.84
C ASP A 32 5.09 -17.20 10.74
N LEU A 33 4.62 -15.96 10.94
CA LEU A 33 3.37 -15.65 11.62
C LEU A 33 2.11 -15.91 10.79
N GLY A 34 2.25 -16.25 9.51
CA GLY A 34 1.17 -16.58 8.60
C GLY A 34 0.46 -15.36 7.99
N PHE A 35 1.13 -14.21 7.94
CA PHE A 35 0.65 -13.09 7.14
C PHE A 35 0.78 -13.41 5.64
N LEU A 36 -0.13 -12.86 4.86
CA LEU A 36 -0.19 -13.02 3.41
C LEU A 36 0.56 -11.90 2.69
N TYR A 37 0.49 -10.69 3.24
CA TYR A 37 1.07 -9.49 2.63
C TYR A 37 1.46 -8.45 3.67
N HIS A 38 2.27 -7.50 3.22
CA HIS A 38 2.50 -6.22 3.90
C HIS A 38 2.31 -5.04 2.93
N ILE A 39 2.31 -3.81 3.48
CA ILE A 39 2.13 -2.61 2.68
C ILE A 39 3.26 -1.58 2.83
N ASP A 40 4.30 -1.91 3.57
CA ASP A 40 5.33 -0.96 4.03
C ASP A 40 6.46 -0.74 3.00
N GLU A 41 6.16 -0.85 1.72
CA GLU A 41 7.12 -0.70 0.64
C GLU A 41 6.52 0.14 -0.50
N PRO A 42 6.92 1.42 -0.62
CA PRO A 42 6.38 2.32 -1.63
C PRO A 42 7.19 2.36 -2.95
N SER A 43 8.08 1.39 -3.18
CA SER A 43 8.97 1.40 -4.35
C SER A 43 8.28 1.12 -5.69
N HIS A 44 7.04 0.65 -5.65
CA HIS A 44 6.25 0.30 -6.83
C HIS A 44 4.81 0.80 -6.67
N ASP A 45 4.16 1.02 -7.81
CA ASP A 45 2.75 1.44 -7.84
C ASP A 45 1.78 0.26 -7.84
N GLU A 46 2.26 -0.95 -8.14
CA GLU A 46 1.44 -2.16 -8.29
C GLU A 46 1.90 -3.28 -7.36
N PRO A 47 1.02 -4.24 -7.03
CA PRO A 47 1.39 -5.38 -6.22
C PRO A 47 2.51 -6.19 -6.85
N PHE A 48 3.43 -6.65 -6.03
CA PHE A 48 4.52 -7.52 -6.46
C PHE A 48 4.77 -8.64 -5.46
N ILE A 49 5.46 -9.67 -5.91
CA ILE A 49 5.82 -10.84 -5.12
C ILE A 49 7.30 -10.77 -4.75
N VAL A 50 7.61 -11.05 -3.51
CA VAL A 50 8.97 -11.24 -3.00
C VAL A 50 9.11 -12.69 -2.56
N PRO A 51 9.99 -13.49 -3.18
CA PRO A 51 10.32 -14.82 -2.67
C PRO A 51 11.02 -14.71 -1.30
N VAL A 52 10.44 -15.32 -0.28
CA VAL A 52 10.98 -15.37 1.07
C VAL A 52 11.20 -16.81 1.44
N ARG A 53 12.44 -17.24 1.58
CA ARG A 53 12.80 -18.65 1.88
C ARG A 53 12.08 -19.63 0.93
N GLY A 54 12.05 -19.32 -0.37
CA GLY A 54 11.43 -20.15 -1.40
C GLY A 54 9.89 -20.15 -1.41
N ARG A 55 9.24 -19.31 -0.62
CA ARG A 55 7.77 -19.12 -0.62
C ARG A 55 7.42 -17.71 -1.02
N ASP A 56 6.41 -17.55 -1.84
CA ASP A 56 5.94 -16.24 -2.29
C ASP A 56 5.31 -15.44 -1.13
N PHE A 57 5.69 -14.17 -1.01
CA PHE A 57 5.10 -13.21 -0.09
C PHE A 57 4.72 -11.96 -0.87
N VAL A 58 3.54 -11.39 -0.61
CA VAL A 58 3.05 -10.28 -1.42
C VAL A 58 3.33 -8.94 -0.75
N THR A 59 3.78 -7.99 -1.54
CA THR A 59 3.75 -6.57 -1.18
C THR A 59 2.61 -5.90 -1.94
N VAL A 60 1.70 -5.26 -1.21
CA VAL A 60 0.68 -4.36 -1.77
C VAL A 60 1.13 -2.95 -1.41
N PRO A 61 1.72 -2.18 -2.34
CA PRO A 61 2.38 -0.92 -2.03
C PRO A 61 1.49 0.08 -1.30
N TYR A 62 2.11 0.88 -0.43
CA TYR A 62 1.50 2.04 0.20
C TYR A 62 1.68 3.27 -0.69
N THR A 63 0.90 4.32 -0.45
CA THR A 63 1.07 5.60 -1.13
C THR A 63 1.53 6.70 -0.18
N LEU A 64 2.39 7.58 -0.66
CA LEU A 64 2.78 8.81 0.02
C LEU A 64 2.10 10.03 -0.59
N HIS A 65 1.92 10.08 -1.91
CA HIS A 65 1.38 11.23 -2.63
C HIS A 65 -0.16 11.38 -2.51
N MET A 66 -0.91 10.28 -2.45
CA MET A 66 -2.36 10.31 -2.18
C MET A 66 -2.67 10.02 -0.71
N ASN A 67 -1.94 10.66 0.19
CA ASN A 67 -2.05 10.51 1.62
C ASN A 67 -2.51 11.81 2.26
N ASP A 68 -3.66 11.80 2.93
CA ASP A 68 -4.28 12.99 3.50
C ASP A 68 -3.41 13.70 4.54
N ILE A 69 -2.56 12.96 5.27
CA ILE A 69 -1.63 13.56 6.24
C ILE A 69 -0.52 14.35 5.55
N VAL A 70 -0.17 14.00 4.32
CA VAL A 70 0.77 14.78 3.51
C VAL A 70 0.05 15.98 2.90
N SER A 71 -1.07 15.74 2.23
CA SER A 71 -1.79 16.76 1.46
C SER A 71 -2.35 17.89 2.32
N PHE A 72 -2.98 17.60 3.46
CA PHE A 72 -3.62 18.66 4.25
C PHE A 72 -2.66 19.39 5.20
N PRO A 73 -2.00 18.75 6.19
CA PRO A 73 -1.19 19.49 7.15
C PRO A 73 0.19 19.93 6.62
N PHE A 74 0.80 19.19 5.69
CA PHE A 74 2.13 19.54 5.20
C PHE A 74 2.09 20.37 3.93
N GLU A 75 1.25 20.04 2.96
CA GLU A 75 1.15 20.76 1.68
C GLU A 75 0.07 21.83 1.68
N GLY A 76 -0.78 21.88 2.71
CA GLY A 76 -1.78 22.93 2.88
C GLY A 76 -2.94 22.86 1.88
N TRP A 77 -3.24 21.71 1.33
CA TRP A 77 -4.32 21.58 0.36
C TRP A 77 -5.69 21.85 0.98
N ASN A 78 -6.55 22.47 0.22
CA ASN A 78 -7.97 22.56 0.56
C ASN A 78 -8.73 21.35 -0.01
N PRO A 79 -9.97 21.09 0.44
CA PRO A 79 -10.73 19.92 0.01
C PRO A 79 -10.98 19.84 -1.50
N ALA A 80 -11.09 20.98 -2.20
CA ALA A 80 -11.29 21.01 -3.65
C ALA A 80 -10.03 20.63 -4.41
N ALA A 81 -8.87 21.11 -3.97
CA ALA A 81 -7.58 20.73 -4.55
C ALA A 81 -7.30 19.24 -4.35
N TYR A 82 -7.62 18.71 -3.17
CA TYR A 82 -7.48 17.27 -2.89
C TYR A 82 -8.38 16.41 -3.77
N GLU A 83 -9.67 16.80 -3.93
CA GLU A 83 -10.58 16.09 -4.84
C GLU A 83 -10.07 16.13 -6.28
N GLN A 84 -9.59 17.27 -6.74
CA GLN A 84 -9.06 17.41 -8.10
C GLN A 84 -7.84 16.50 -8.31
N ALA A 85 -6.89 16.49 -7.39
CA ALA A 85 -5.72 15.63 -7.46
C ALA A 85 -6.09 14.14 -7.47
N LEU A 86 -7.08 13.72 -6.67
CA LEU A 86 -7.59 12.35 -6.70
C LEU A 86 -8.20 11.99 -8.06
N ARG A 87 -8.90 12.94 -8.72
CA ARG A 87 -9.47 12.72 -10.06
C ARG A 87 -8.40 12.62 -11.13
N ASP A 88 -7.43 13.53 -11.11
CA ASP A 88 -6.35 13.56 -12.10
C ASP A 88 -5.50 12.28 -12.03
N GLU A 89 -5.15 11.85 -10.82
CA GLU A 89 -4.45 10.57 -10.58
C GLU A 89 -5.28 9.39 -11.09
N PHE A 90 -6.55 9.35 -10.71
CA PHE A 90 -7.45 8.27 -11.12
C PHE A 90 -7.61 8.22 -12.64
N ASP A 91 -7.81 9.36 -13.31
CA ASP A 91 -8.05 9.42 -14.74
C ASP A 91 -6.80 8.96 -15.51
N GLN A 92 -5.59 9.37 -15.07
CA GLN A 92 -4.35 8.90 -15.66
C GLN A 92 -4.19 7.38 -15.51
N LEU A 93 -4.40 6.86 -14.31
CA LEU A 93 -4.32 5.40 -14.07
C LEU A 93 -5.41 4.62 -14.81
N TYR A 94 -6.60 5.21 -14.97
CA TYR A 94 -7.70 4.60 -15.70
C TYR A 94 -7.40 4.51 -17.21
N GLU A 95 -6.82 5.55 -17.81
CA GLU A 95 -6.35 5.53 -19.20
C GLU A 95 -5.26 4.48 -19.41
N GLU A 96 -4.25 4.43 -18.55
CA GLU A 96 -3.20 3.41 -18.60
C GLU A 96 -3.76 1.99 -18.39
N GLY A 97 -4.85 1.87 -17.63
CA GLY A 97 -5.58 0.64 -17.38
C GLY A 97 -6.10 -0.07 -18.63
N ALA A 98 -6.24 0.65 -19.74
CA ALA A 98 -6.60 0.08 -21.04
C ALA A 98 -5.53 -0.88 -21.61
N SER A 99 -4.27 -0.70 -21.23
CA SER A 99 -3.15 -1.48 -21.76
C SER A 99 -2.50 -2.40 -20.72
N ARG A 100 -2.59 -2.06 -19.44
CA ARG A 100 -1.98 -2.81 -18.32
C ARG A 100 -2.78 -2.61 -17.04
N ARG A 101 -2.63 -3.51 -16.09
CA ARG A 101 -3.22 -3.33 -14.76
C ARG A 101 -2.62 -2.12 -14.07
N ARG A 102 -3.49 -1.36 -13.41
CA ARG A 102 -3.09 -0.22 -12.58
C ARG A 102 -3.77 -0.30 -11.23
N MET A 103 -3.12 0.20 -10.21
CA MET A 103 -3.66 0.27 -8.86
C MET A 103 -3.54 1.70 -8.33
N MET A 104 -4.62 2.19 -7.76
CA MET A 104 -4.63 3.45 -7.01
C MET A 104 -4.78 3.13 -5.52
N VAL A 105 -3.97 3.75 -4.70
CA VAL A 105 -4.07 3.66 -3.24
C VAL A 105 -4.29 5.05 -2.67
N ILE A 106 -5.29 5.19 -1.81
CA ILE A 106 -5.57 6.42 -1.08
C ILE A 106 -5.41 6.11 0.41
N SER A 107 -4.60 6.90 1.10
CA SER A 107 -4.40 6.75 2.55
C SER A 107 -5.15 7.84 3.31
N LEU A 108 -6.00 7.43 4.23
CA LEU A 108 -6.90 8.29 4.96
C LEU A 108 -6.72 8.11 6.48
N HIS A 109 -6.74 9.24 7.20
CA HIS A 109 -6.77 9.27 8.65
C HIS A 109 -8.09 9.87 9.11
N ASP A 110 -8.79 9.22 10.02
CA ASP A 110 -10.09 9.66 10.56
C ASP A 110 -10.04 11.09 11.08
N ARG A 111 -8.99 11.44 11.85
CA ARG A 111 -8.76 12.78 12.39
C ARG A 111 -8.44 13.85 11.35
N ILE A 112 -8.12 13.46 10.11
CA ILE A 112 -7.79 14.38 9.00
C ILE A 112 -8.93 14.41 7.99
N SER A 113 -9.20 13.31 7.34
CA SER A 113 -10.25 13.21 6.32
C SER A 113 -11.67 13.15 6.88
N GLY A 114 -11.84 12.83 8.17
CA GLY A 114 -13.15 12.76 8.85
C GLY A 114 -13.87 14.09 9.02
N HIS A 115 -13.28 15.24 8.66
CA HIS A 115 -13.94 16.53 8.68
C HIS A 115 -14.94 16.70 7.54
N ALA A 116 -16.11 17.29 7.81
CA ALA A 116 -17.26 17.33 6.90
C ALA A 116 -16.93 17.77 5.47
N ALA A 117 -16.15 18.84 5.29
CA ALA A 117 -15.77 19.30 3.95
C ALA A 117 -14.86 18.33 3.20
N ARG A 118 -13.98 17.63 3.91
CA ARG A 118 -13.06 16.64 3.33
C ARG A 118 -13.79 15.35 3.00
N VAL A 119 -14.68 14.88 3.88
CA VAL A 119 -15.58 13.74 3.62
C VAL A 119 -16.40 14.00 2.35
N ARG A 120 -16.95 15.21 2.19
CA ARG A 120 -17.72 15.57 1.01
C ARG A 120 -16.88 15.54 -0.29
N ALA A 121 -15.64 15.99 -0.24
CA ALA A 121 -14.71 15.91 -1.38
C ALA A 121 -14.40 14.46 -1.74
N LEU A 122 -14.10 13.63 -0.76
CA LEU A 122 -13.85 12.21 -0.94
C LEU A 122 -15.09 11.48 -1.49
N ASP A 123 -16.28 11.78 -0.99
CA ASP A 123 -17.54 11.18 -1.47
C ASP A 123 -17.80 11.51 -2.96
N ARG A 124 -17.57 12.76 -3.37
CA ARG A 124 -17.69 13.15 -4.80
C ARG A 124 -16.68 12.41 -5.67
N PHE A 125 -15.44 12.27 -5.22
CA PHE A 125 -14.43 11.50 -5.92
C PHE A 125 -14.82 10.02 -6.02
N LEU A 126 -15.22 9.39 -4.92
CA LEU A 126 -15.63 7.97 -4.92
C LEU A 126 -16.87 7.74 -5.80
N THR A 127 -17.82 8.67 -5.80
CA THR A 127 -18.98 8.61 -6.71
C THR A 127 -18.53 8.68 -8.18
N TYR A 128 -17.58 9.56 -8.50
CA TYR A 128 -16.99 9.64 -9.82
C TYR A 128 -16.28 8.34 -10.22
N ALA A 129 -15.38 7.83 -9.38
CA ALA A 129 -14.64 6.61 -9.67
C ALA A 129 -15.57 5.39 -9.83
N LYS A 130 -16.62 5.29 -9.01
CA LYS A 130 -17.64 4.24 -9.12
C LYS A 130 -18.48 4.32 -10.40
N SER A 131 -18.57 5.47 -11.04
CA SER A 131 -19.27 5.61 -12.32
C SER A 131 -18.51 5.01 -13.50
N LYS A 132 -17.22 4.73 -13.34
CA LYS A 132 -16.35 4.18 -14.39
C LYS A 132 -16.48 2.65 -14.47
N LYS A 133 -16.44 2.11 -15.67
CA LYS A 133 -16.46 0.65 -15.90
C LYS A 133 -15.09 0.04 -15.62
N ALA A 134 -15.07 -1.25 -15.32
CA ALA A 134 -13.85 -2.04 -15.12
C ALA A 134 -12.94 -1.52 -13.97
N VAL A 135 -13.51 -0.86 -12.98
CA VAL A 135 -12.84 -0.46 -11.75
C VAL A 135 -13.19 -1.44 -10.64
N TRP A 136 -12.18 -2.03 -10.04
CA TRP A 136 -12.34 -2.94 -8.92
C TRP A 136 -12.01 -2.23 -7.60
N PHE A 137 -13.02 -2.03 -6.78
CA PHE A 137 -12.85 -1.54 -5.41
C PHE A 137 -12.55 -2.73 -4.50
N ALA A 138 -11.28 -2.97 -4.28
CA ALA A 138 -10.77 -4.16 -3.63
C ALA A 138 -10.22 -3.90 -2.22
N ARG A 139 -10.30 -4.90 -1.38
CA ARG A 139 -9.52 -4.96 -0.14
C ARG A 139 -8.10 -5.43 -0.45
N LYS A 140 -7.14 -5.03 0.37
CA LYS A 140 -5.72 -5.40 0.16
C LYS A 140 -5.47 -6.90 0.21
N ASP A 141 -6.20 -7.65 1.02
CA ASP A 141 -6.09 -9.11 1.03
C ASP A 141 -6.62 -9.77 -0.25
N GLU A 142 -7.63 -9.18 -0.88
CA GLU A 142 -8.13 -9.64 -2.19
C GLU A 142 -7.10 -9.36 -3.28
N ILE A 143 -6.48 -8.19 -3.27
CA ILE A 143 -5.40 -7.83 -4.18
C ILE A 143 -4.20 -8.78 -4.01
N ALA A 144 -3.81 -9.07 -2.77
CA ALA A 144 -2.72 -9.99 -2.48
C ALA A 144 -3.00 -11.41 -2.99
N ARG A 145 -4.23 -11.93 -2.77
CA ARG A 145 -4.65 -13.23 -3.29
C ARG A 145 -4.67 -13.25 -4.82
N TYR A 146 -5.17 -12.18 -5.43
CA TYR A 146 -5.17 -12.03 -6.87
C TYR A 146 -3.75 -12.07 -7.45
N ALA A 147 -2.79 -11.38 -6.81
CA ALA A 147 -1.40 -11.38 -7.22
C ALA A 147 -0.78 -12.80 -7.20
N LEU A 148 -1.06 -13.60 -6.15
CA LEU A 148 -0.59 -14.97 -6.04
C LEU A 148 -1.22 -15.90 -7.10
N ILE A 149 -2.53 -15.78 -7.33
CA ILE A 149 -3.23 -16.59 -8.35
C ILE A 149 -2.69 -16.25 -9.75
N ASN A 150 -2.38 -14.98 -9.99
CA ASN A 150 -1.87 -14.48 -11.27
C ASN A 150 -0.35 -14.25 -11.23
N ARG A 151 0.40 -15.13 -10.59
CA ARG A 151 1.84 -15.01 -10.38
C ARG A 151 2.62 -14.76 -11.68
N ALA A 152 2.25 -15.44 -12.76
CA ALA A 152 2.92 -15.29 -14.05
C ALA A 152 2.80 -13.86 -14.66
N ALA A 153 1.80 -13.11 -14.25
CA ALA A 153 1.54 -11.74 -14.69
C ALA A 153 1.79 -10.70 -13.58
N THR A 154 2.33 -11.12 -12.44
CA THR A 154 2.66 -10.25 -11.30
C THR A 154 4.18 -10.11 -11.22
N PRO A 155 4.73 -8.87 -11.09
CA PRO A 155 6.16 -8.70 -10.92
C PRO A 155 6.70 -9.51 -9.75
N VAL A 156 7.85 -10.15 -9.94
CA VAL A 156 8.58 -10.88 -8.90
C VAL A 156 9.90 -10.16 -8.69
N LEU A 157 10.12 -9.68 -7.47
CA LEU A 157 11.30 -8.90 -7.11
C LEU A 157 12.17 -9.73 -6.16
N GLU A 158 13.38 -10.06 -6.61
CA GLU A 158 14.38 -10.69 -5.74
C GLU A 158 14.88 -9.66 -4.72
N ARG A 159 14.78 -10.00 -3.45
CA ARG A 159 15.39 -9.21 -2.39
C ARG A 159 16.89 -9.45 -2.42
N GLY A 160 17.68 -8.43 -2.76
CA GLY A 160 19.13 -8.49 -2.60
C GLY A 160 19.50 -8.89 -1.17
N SER A 161 20.46 -9.76 -0.99
CA SER A 161 20.99 -10.05 0.34
C SER A 161 21.40 -8.71 0.98
N PRO A 162 20.98 -8.41 2.23
CA PRO A 162 21.41 -7.18 2.89
C PRO A 162 22.93 -7.21 3.03
N SER A 163 23.63 -6.46 2.19
CA SER A 163 25.05 -6.24 2.38
C SER A 163 25.21 -5.33 3.59
N VAL A 164 25.72 -5.85 4.67
CA VAL A 164 26.09 -5.08 5.88
C VAL A 164 27.31 -4.19 5.62
N THR A 165 27.85 -4.21 4.41
CA THR A 165 28.98 -3.41 3.96
C THR A 165 28.48 -2.09 3.37
N GLY A 166 28.49 -1.02 4.16
CA GLY A 166 28.36 0.32 3.61
C GLY A 166 27.56 1.34 4.38
N LEU A 167 27.56 1.32 5.71
CA LEU A 167 27.28 2.55 6.45
C LEU A 167 28.56 3.38 6.46
N PRO A 168 28.60 4.58 5.83
CA PRO A 168 29.75 5.48 6.00
C PRO A 168 29.75 5.95 7.46
N GLY A 169 30.76 5.57 8.22
CA GLY A 169 31.04 6.16 9.53
C GLY A 169 31.17 5.25 10.74
N SER A 170 31.63 4.02 10.63
CA SER A 170 32.14 3.27 11.80
C SER A 170 33.62 2.99 11.69
N THR A 171 34.44 4.06 11.70
CA THR A 171 35.80 3.95 12.20
C THR A 171 35.74 4.12 13.71
N VAL A 172 35.57 3.04 14.44
CA VAL A 172 35.93 3.00 15.85
C VAL A 172 37.47 2.94 15.86
N GLY A 173 38.07 4.08 16.12
CA GLY A 173 39.51 4.16 16.39
C GLY A 173 39.85 3.34 17.63
N GLY A 174 40.97 2.60 17.53
CA GLY A 174 41.56 1.87 18.62
C GLY A 174 42.17 2.75 19.70
#